data_3b9ddc8a6fab602add21e81aa8b8bad5
#
_entry.id   3b9ddc8a6fab602add21e81aa8b8bad5
#
_cell.length_a   1.000
_cell.length_b   1.000
_cell.length_c   1.000
_cell.angle_alpha   90.00
_cell.angle_beta   90.00
_cell.angle_gamma   90.00
#
_symmetry.space_group_name_H-M   'P 1'
#
loop_
_entity.id
_entity.type
_entity.pdbx_description
1 polymer ?
#
loop_
_entity_poly.entity_id
_entity_poly.type
_entity_poly.pdbx_seq_one_letter_code
_entity_poly.pdbx_strand_id
1 'polypeptide(L)'
;MSFAVSPEMRALLDRVEEKMESVVYPLEDLARASFERALPALLEARTKLREEGLFAPHMPKELGGMGLSFLEHARMSEILGRSPIGHFVFNCAAPDAGNMELLLKHGSEAQKARFLAPLVRGEIRSCFSMTEPERAGSNPTWLETRAEREGDEYVIT
;
A
#
# COMPACT_ATOMS: atom_id res chain seq x y z
N MET A 1 -9.39 -16.44 20.00
CA MET A 1 -9.62 -15.69 18.74
C MET A 1 -10.55 -16.51 17.86
N SER A 2 -11.64 -15.93 17.36
CA SER A 2 -12.53 -16.59 16.40
C SER A 2 -12.07 -16.22 14.98
N PHE A 3 -11.91 -17.22 14.10
CA PHE A 3 -11.68 -17.03 12.67
C PHE A 3 -13.01 -16.95 11.88
N ALA A 4 -14.15 -16.86 12.59
CA ALA A 4 -15.44 -16.67 11.91
C ALA A 4 -15.46 -15.31 11.17
N VAL A 5 -16.08 -15.32 10.00
CA VAL A 5 -16.28 -14.10 9.19
C VAL A 5 -17.62 -13.51 9.57
N SER A 6 -17.64 -12.26 10.02
CA SER A 6 -18.92 -11.57 10.30
C SER A 6 -19.70 -11.34 8.99
N PRO A 7 -21.04 -11.17 9.07
CA PRO A 7 -21.84 -10.83 7.89
C PRO A 7 -21.34 -9.56 7.16
N GLU A 8 -20.94 -8.55 7.94
CA GLU A 8 -20.41 -7.28 7.41
C GLU A 8 -19.11 -7.51 6.64
N MET A 9 -18.20 -8.32 7.22
CA MET A 9 -16.94 -8.66 6.55
C MET A 9 -17.20 -9.51 5.30
N ARG A 10 -18.19 -10.41 5.33
CA ARG A 10 -18.57 -11.18 4.16
C ARG A 10 -19.02 -10.25 3.03
N ALA A 11 -19.94 -9.34 3.32
CA ALA A 11 -20.43 -8.37 2.35
C ALA A 11 -19.31 -7.48 1.78
N LEU A 12 -18.31 -7.14 2.61
CA LEU A 12 -17.13 -6.41 2.13
C LEU A 12 -16.31 -7.26 1.17
N LEU A 13 -16.03 -8.51 1.51
CA LEU A 13 -15.25 -9.41 0.65
C LEU A 13 -15.95 -9.66 -0.69
N ASP A 14 -17.27 -9.84 -0.68
CA ASP A 14 -18.08 -10.01 -1.92
C ASP A 14 -17.97 -8.75 -2.81
N ARG A 15 -18.00 -7.55 -2.23
CA ARG A 15 -17.75 -6.30 -2.97
C ARG A 15 -16.33 -6.24 -3.54
N VAL A 16 -15.33 -6.67 -2.77
CA VAL A 16 -13.94 -6.71 -3.24
C VAL A 16 -13.80 -7.68 -4.41
N GLU A 17 -14.40 -8.88 -4.34
CA GLU A 17 -14.41 -9.85 -5.44
C GLU A 17 -15.05 -9.26 -6.69
N GLU A 18 -16.22 -8.60 -6.57
CA GLU A 18 -16.87 -7.91 -7.69
C GLU A 18 -15.92 -6.88 -8.36
N LYS A 19 -15.17 -6.11 -7.55
CA LYS A 19 -14.21 -5.13 -8.10
C LYS A 19 -12.98 -5.78 -8.72
N MET A 20 -12.53 -6.91 -8.17
CA MET A 20 -11.48 -7.68 -8.84
C MET A 20 -11.91 -8.09 -10.25
N GLU A 21 -13.11 -8.61 -10.40
CA GLU A 21 -13.64 -9.05 -11.70
C GLU A 21 -13.93 -7.88 -12.66
N SER A 22 -14.55 -6.81 -12.16
CA SER A 22 -15.05 -5.73 -13.01
C SER A 22 -14.01 -4.64 -13.30
N VAL A 23 -12.99 -4.48 -12.44
CA VAL A 23 -12.01 -3.36 -12.52
C VAL A 23 -10.58 -3.86 -12.68
N VAL A 24 -10.17 -4.88 -11.92
CA VAL A 24 -8.75 -5.28 -11.83
C VAL A 24 -8.38 -6.26 -12.94
N TYR A 25 -9.07 -7.39 -13.06
CA TYR A 25 -8.72 -8.42 -14.03
C TYR A 25 -8.72 -7.93 -15.49
N PRO A 26 -9.62 -7.02 -15.93
CA PRO A 26 -9.55 -6.47 -17.28
C PRO A 26 -8.25 -5.71 -17.60
N LEU A 27 -7.50 -5.27 -16.58
CA LEU A 27 -6.26 -4.52 -16.77
C LEU A 27 -5.00 -5.39 -16.71
N GLU A 28 -5.11 -6.68 -16.35
CA GLU A 28 -3.94 -7.55 -16.14
C GLU A 28 -3.10 -7.74 -17.39
N ASP A 29 -3.72 -8.04 -18.52
CA ASP A 29 -2.98 -8.30 -19.76
C ASP A 29 -2.23 -7.04 -20.22
N LEU A 30 -2.85 -5.88 -20.09
CA LEU A 30 -2.20 -4.61 -20.40
C LEU A 30 -1.04 -4.33 -19.42
N ALA A 31 -1.24 -4.57 -18.13
CA ALA A 31 -0.21 -4.37 -17.11
C ALA A 31 0.95 -5.36 -17.25
N ARG A 32 0.66 -6.59 -17.65
CA ARG A 32 1.67 -7.63 -17.94
C ARG A 32 2.50 -7.30 -19.17
N ALA A 33 1.87 -6.76 -20.21
CA ALA A 33 2.57 -6.35 -21.42
C ALA A 33 3.46 -5.12 -21.19
N SER A 34 2.95 -4.12 -20.45
CA SER A 34 3.72 -2.94 -20.05
C SER A 34 3.00 -2.21 -18.92
N PHE A 35 3.61 -2.22 -17.74
CA PHE A 35 3.08 -1.48 -16.58
C PHE A 35 2.99 0.03 -16.87
N GLU A 36 3.97 0.58 -17.56
CA GLU A 36 4.00 2.00 -17.94
C GLU A 36 2.81 2.37 -18.82
N ARG A 37 2.48 1.56 -19.82
CA ARG A 37 1.32 1.79 -20.69
C ARG A 37 0.01 1.59 -19.96
N ALA A 38 -0.05 0.69 -18.99
CA ALA A 38 -1.23 0.45 -18.18
C ALA A 38 -1.45 1.53 -17.11
N LEU A 39 -0.40 2.28 -16.74
CA LEU A 39 -0.45 3.19 -15.59
C LEU A 39 -1.62 4.18 -15.61
N PRO A 40 -1.99 4.84 -16.73
CA PRO A 40 -3.16 5.72 -16.74
C PRO A 40 -4.45 5.01 -16.34
N ALA A 41 -4.72 3.82 -16.89
CA ALA A 41 -5.90 3.02 -16.58
C ALA A 41 -5.87 2.50 -15.14
N LEU A 42 -4.69 2.12 -14.64
CA LEU A 42 -4.51 1.71 -13.25
C LEU A 42 -4.77 2.87 -12.27
N LEU A 43 -4.36 4.08 -12.60
CA LEU A 43 -4.63 5.27 -11.78
C LEU A 43 -6.12 5.64 -11.78
N GLU A 44 -6.81 5.48 -12.91
CA GLU A 44 -8.26 5.63 -12.99
C GLU A 44 -8.98 4.60 -12.10
N ALA A 45 -8.58 3.33 -12.19
CA ALA A 45 -9.08 2.25 -11.33
C ALA A 45 -8.87 2.57 -9.84
N ARG A 46 -7.70 3.07 -9.45
CA ARG A 46 -7.41 3.52 -8.07
C ARG A 46 -8.34 4.63 -7.62
N THR A 47 -8.58 5.61 -8.49
CA THR A 47 -9.51 6.72 -8.20
C THR A 47 -10.92 6.19 -7.95
N LYS A 48 -11.42 5.31 -8.81
CA LYS A 48 -12.74 4.69 -8.66
C LYS A 48 -12.87 3.92 -7.35
N LEU A 49 -11.89 3.08 -7.00
CA LEU A 49 -11.94 2.33 -5.76
C LEU A 49 -11.86 3.24 -4.52
N ARG A 50 -11.09 4.31 -4.59
CA ARG A 50 -11.04 5.33 -3.53
C ARG A 50 -12.40 5.99 -3.31
N GLU A 51 -13.08 6.40 -4.37
CA GLU A 51 -14.41 7.01 -4.32
C GLU A 51 -15.48 6.06 -3.77
N GLU A 52 -15.31 4.75 -3.99
CA GLU A 52 -16.17 3.71 -3.45
C GLU A 52 -15.81 3.27 -2.01
N GLY A 53 -14.77 3.86 -1.42
CA GLY A 53 -14.31 3.55 -0.05
C GLY A 53 -13.58 2.21 0.07
N LEU A 54 -13.01 1.68 -1.03
CA LEU A 54 -12.27 0.42 -1.08
C LEU A 54 -10.77 0.67 -1.28
N PHE A 55 -10.17 1.54 -0.44
CA PHE A 55 -8.82 2.03 -0.67
C PHE A 55 -8.01 2.09 0.64
N ALA A 56 -6.71 1.79 0.58
CA ALA A 56 -5.83 1.77 1.73
C ALA A 56 -6.42 1.01 2.95
N PRO A 57 -6.71 -0.30 2.81
CA PRO A 57 -7.50 -1.07 3.78
C PRO A 57 -6.96 -1.05 5.20
N HIS A 58 -5.64 -1.00 5.37
CA HIS A 58 -4.92 -1.01 6.65
C HIS A 58 -4.83 0.36 7.33
N MET A 59 -5.17 1.45 6.61
CA MET A 59 -5.08 2.80 7.16
C MET A 59 -6.35 3.21 7.89
N PRO A 60 -6.24 4.06 8.92
CA PRO A 60 -7.39 4.59 9.67
C PRO A 60 -8.39 5.32 8.76
N LYS A 61 -9.67 5.25 9.14
CA LYS A 61 -10.76 5.92 8.39
C LYS A 61 -10.59 7.44 8.35
N GLU A 62 -10.05 8.02 9.42
CA GLU A 62 -9.79 9.46 9.56
C GLU A 62 -8.78 9.97 8.52
N LEU A 63 -7.94 9.08 8.01
CA LEU A 63 -6.97 9.38 6.95
C LEU A 63 -7.48 9.01 5.54
N GLY A 64 -8.71 8.49 5.44
CA GLY A 64 -9.29 8.04 4.17
C GLY A 64 -9.04 6.57 3.86
N GLY A 65 -8.55 5.78 4.81
CA GLY A 65 -8.43 4.33 4.70
C GLY A 65 -9.71 3.61 5.13
N MET A 66 -9.69 2.28 5.08
CA MET A 66 -10.86 1.46 5.45
C MET A 66 -10.90 1.12 6.95
N GLY A 67 -9.79 1.27 7.68
CA GLY A 67 -9.70 0.97 9.11
C GLY A 67 -9.85 -0.51 9.44
N LEU A 68 -9.47 -1.40 8.52
CA LEU A 68 -9.55 -2.83 8.74
C LEU A 68 -8.54 -3.30 9.79
N SER A 69 -8.95 -4.21 10.65
CA SER A 69 -8.03 -4.94 11.49
C SER A 69 -7.06 -5.79 10.66
N PHE A 70 -5.95 -6.20 11.26
CA PHE A 70 -4.96 -7.04 10.58
C PHE A 70 -5.58 -8.32 9.96
N LEU A 71 -6.50 -8.98 10.67
CA LEU A 71 -7.15 -10.20 10.17
C LEU A 71 -8.10 -9.92 9.01
N GLU A 72 -8.85 -8.82 9.07
CA GLU A 72 -9.75 -8.40 7.99
C GLU A 72 -8.95 -8.02 6.74
N HIS A 73 -7.86 -7.25 6.91
CA HIS A 73 -6.95 -6.93 5.82
C HIS A 73 -6.30 -8.18 5.22
N ALA A 74 -5.89 -9.16 6.05
CA ALA A 74 -5.31 -10.41 5.57
C ALA A 74 -6.30 -11.19 4.67
N ARG A 75 -7.59 -11.23 5.05
CA ARG A 75 -8.64 -11.85 4.24
C ARG A 75 -8.87 -11.12 2.92
N MET A 76 -8.90 -9.80 2.96
CA MET A 76 -8.98 -9.01 1.74
C MET A 76 -7.75 -9.23 0.85
N SER A 77 -6.55 -9.28 1.43
CA SER A 77 -5.30 -9.55 0.72
C SER A 77 -5.27 -10.91 0.02
N GLU A 78 -5.93 -11.92 0.56
CA GLU A 78 -6.09 -13.23 -0.10
C GLU A 78 -6.83 -13.11 -1.44
N ILE A 79 -7.85 -12.26 -1.51
CA ILE A 79 -8.57 -11.96 -2.75
C ILE A 79 -7.69 -11.13 -3.68
N LEU A 80 -7.08 -10.05 -3.18
CA LEU A 80 -6.24 -9.15 -3.97
C LEU A 80 -5.02 -9.86 -4.56
N GLY A 81 -4.46 -10.82 -3.84
CA GLY A 81 -3.30 -11.62 -4.26
C GLY A 81 -3.56 -12.57 -5.43
N ARG A 82 -4.80 -12.72 -5.86
CA ARG A 82 -5.15 -13.46 -7.10
C ARG A 82 -4.72 -12.71 -8.35
N SER A 83 -4.36 -11.42 -8.22
CA SER A 83 -3.90 -10.55 -9.30
C SER A 83 -2.55 -9.91 -8.97
N PRO A 84 -1.60 -9.84 -9.92
CA PRO A 84 -0.31 -9.16 -9.71
C PRO A 84 -0.46 -7.64 -9.48
N ILE A 85 -1.61 -7.06 -9.85
CA ILE A 85 -1.89 -5.62 -9.69
C ILE A 85 -2.94 -5.33 -8.61
N GLY A 86 -3.54 -6.34 -7.98
CA GLY A 86 -4.62 -6.15 -7.01
C GLY A 86 -4.22 -5.24 -5.85
N HIS A 87 -3.14 -5.54 -5.14
CA HIS A 87 -2.66 -4.71 -4.04
C HIS A 87 -2.28 -3.29 -4.48
N PHE A 88 -1.77 -3.13 -5.71
CA PHE A 88 -1.48 -1.81 -6.26
C PHE A 88 -2.75 -0.98 -6.42
N VAL A 89 -3.77 -1.56 -7.04
CA VAL A 89 -5.04 -0.86 -7.34
C VAL A 89 -5.78 -0.47 -6.06
N PHE A 90 -5.74 -1.31 -5.01
CA PHE A 90 -6.35 -1.04 -3.70
C PHE A 90 -5.45 -0.24 -2.74
N ASN A 91 -4.28 0.26 -3.18
CA ASN A 91 -3.33 1.06 -2.39
C ASN A 91 -2.82 0.38 -1.12
N CYS A 92 -2.50 -0.88 -1.22
CA CYS A 92 -1.89 -1.65 -0.13
C CYS A 92 -0.70 -2.50 -0.58
N ALA A 93 -0.10 -2.14 -1.73
CA ALA A 93 1.13 -2.77 -2.20
C ALA A 93 2.36 -2.30 -1.41
N ALA A 94 3.35 -3.16 -1.28
CA ALA A 94 4.68 -2.74 -0.84
C ALA A 94 5.36 -1.88 -1.92
N PRO A 95 6.23 -0.92 -1.54
CA PRO A 95 6.62 -0.54 -0.18
C PRO A 95 5.65 0.46 0.49
N ASP A 96 4.66 1.00 -0.25
CA ASP A 96 3.79 2.08 0.23
C ASP A 96 3.07 1.70 1.53
N ALA A 97 2.55 0.48 1.64
CA ALA A 97 1.83 0.03 2.83
C ALA A 97 2.71 0.10 4.09
N GLY A 98 3.94 -0.42 4.03
CA GLY A 98 4.88 -0.36 5.15
C GLY A 98 5.32 1.07 5.48
N ASN A 99 5.53 1.90 4.47
CA ASN A 99 5.91 3.30 4.65
C ASN A 99 4.76 4.13 5.24
N MET A 100 3.51 3.83 4.89
CA MET A 100 2.34 4.43 5.53
C MET A 100 2.29 4.08 7.03
N GLU A 101 2.50 2.82 7.40
CA GLU A 101 2.52 2.39 8.80
C GLU A 101 3.68 3.03 9.58
N LEU A 102 4.86 3.13 8.97
CA LEU A 102 6.03 3.78 9.55
C LEU A 102 5.73 5.25 9.86
N LEU A 103 5.21 5.99 8.88
CA LEU A 103 4.84 7.39 9.04
C LEU A 103 3.71 7.59 10.05
N LEU A 104 2.71 6.70 10.06
CA LEU A 104 1.60 6.76 11.02
C LEU A 104 2.09 6.64 12.46
N LYS A 105 3.03 5.72 12.72
CA LYS A 105 3.52 5.42 14.06
C LYS A 105 4.59 6.41 14.54
N HIS A 106 5.47 6.85 13.64
CA HIS A 106 6.71 7.52 14.01
C HIS A 106 6.89 8.91 13.37
N GLY A 107 6.08 9.25 12.37
CA GLY A 107 6.15 10.54 11.71
C GLY A 107 5.72 11.69 12.60
N SER A 108 6.40 12.84 12.53
CA SER A 108 5.91 14.09 13.08
C SER A 108 4.64 14.55 12.35
N GLU A 109 3.85 15.44 12.94
CA GLU A 109 2.63 15.94 12.29
C GLU A 109 2.91 16.61 10.94
N ALA A 110 4.04 17.31 10.82
CA ALA A 110 4.49 17.89 9.55
C ALA A 110 4.83 16.81 8.51
N GLN A 111 5.48 15.72 8.92
CA GLN A 111 5.78 14.60 8.03
C GLN A 111 4.52 13.84 7.64
N LYS A 112 3.58 13.64 8.56
CA LYS A 112 2.29 13.01 8.27
C LYS A 112 1.48 13.84 7.27
N ALA A 113 1.41 15.16 7.48
CA ALA A 113 0.70 16.04 6.56
C ALA A 113 1.36 16.06 5.16
N ARG A 114 2.69 16.07 5.11
CA ARG A 114 3.44 16.19 3.87
C ARG A 114 3.53 14.88 3.08
N PHE A 115 3.65 13.74 3.76
CA PHE A 115 3.92 12.44 3.12
C PHE A 115 2.83 11.40 3.35
N LEU A 116 2.36 11.21 4.59
CA LEU A 116 1.38 10.16 4.88
C LEU A 116 0.03 10.45 4.22
N ALA A 117 -0.50 11.63 4.39
CA ALA A 117 -1.82 11.97 3.86
C ALA A 117 -1.90 11.81 2.34
N PRO A 118 -0.99 12.36 1.52
CA PRO A 118 -1.01 12.15 0.07
C PRO A 118 -0.71 10.69 -0.32
N LEU A 119 0.10 9.95 0.45
CA LEU A 119 0.37 8.54 0.19
C LEU A 119 -0.87 7.68 0.42
N VAL A 120 -1.63 7.92 1.50
CA VAL A 120 -2.91 7.25 1.77
C VAL A 120 -3.95 7.56 0.69
N ARG A 121 -3.99 8.79 0.18
CA ARG A 121 -4.86 9.16 -0.94
C ARG A 121 -4.38 8.63 -2.29
N GLY A 122 -3.19 8.03 -2.35
CA GLY A 122 -2.61 7.50 -3.58
C GLY A 122 -2.13 8.55 -4.58
N GLU A 123 -1.91 9.79 -4.13
CA GLU A 123 -1.43 10.92 -4.93
C GLU A 123 0.07 10.85 -5.19
N ILE A 124 0.80 10.22 -4.27
CA ILE A 124 2.24 9.97 -4.38
C ILE A 124 2.53 8.49 -4.17
N ARG A 125 3.73 8.09 -4.53
CA ARG A 125 4.29 6.78 -4.26
C ARG A 125 5.56 6.93 -3.44
N SER A 126 5.96 5.85 -2.80
CA SER A 126 7.19 5.79 -2.01
C SER A 126 8.11 4.68 -2.51
N CYS A 127 9.34 4.70 -2.04
CA CYS A 127 10.28 3.61 -2.27
C CYS A 127 10.96 3.25 -0.94
N PHE A 128 11.59 2.09 -0.94
CA PHE A 128 12.44 1.64 0.15
C PHE A 128 13.81 1.30 -0.41
N SER A 129 14.82 2.09 -0.06
CA SER A 129 16.19 1.93 -0.51
C SER A 129 16.92 1.03 0.49
N MET A 130 16.97 -0.27 0.20
CA MET A 130 17.47 -1.28 1.14
C MET A 130 18.78 -1.92 0.69
N THR A 131 19.01 -2.01 -0.62
CA THR A 131 20.15 -2.74 -1.15
C THR A 131 21.42 -1.93 -1.07
N GLU A 132 22.45 -2.50 -0.46
CA GLU A 132 23.82 -1.99 -0.43
C GLU A 132 24.68 -2.80 -1.38
N PRO A 133 25.67 -2.18 -2.12
CA PRO A 133 26.49 -2.89 -3.10
C PRO A 133 27.29 -4.05 -2.51
N GLU A 134 27.80 -3.86 -1.28
CA GLU A 134 28.72 -4.80 -0.64
C GLU A 134 28.02 -5.77 0.34
N ARG A 135 26.69 -5.74 0.44
CA ARG A 135 25.93 -6.52 1.42
C ARG A 135 24.72 -7.21 0.79
N ALA A 136 24.37 -8.37 1.35
CA ALA A 136 23.15 -9.07 1.01
C ALA A 136 21.94 -8.38 1.65
N GLY A 137 21.18 -7.60 0.86
CA GLY A 137 20.06 -6.76 1.35
C GLY A 137 18.89 -7.53 1.95
N SER A 138 18.82 -8.85 1.77
CA SER A 138 17.80 -9.71 2.40
C SER A 138 18.01 -9.93 3.91
N ASN A 139 19.20 -9.62 4.43
CA ASN A 139 19.46 -9.64 5.87
C ASN A 139 19.65 -8.22 6.41
N PRO A 140 18.61 -7.61 7.02
CA PRO A 140 18.68 -6.22 7.48
C PRO A 140 19.68 -5.97 8.62
N THR A 141 20.15 -7.05 9.28
CA THR A 141 21.18 -6.90 10.34
C THR A 141 22.58 -6.65 9.78
N TRP A 142 22.76 -6.78 8.47
CA TRP A 142 24.04 -6.57 7.80
C TRP A 142 24.14 -5.19 7.13
N LEU A 143 23.10 -4.37 7.26
CA LEU A 143 23.12 -3.00 6.72
C LEU A 143 24.18 -2.16 7.43
N GLU A 144 25.01 -1.48 6.66
CA GLU A 144 26.10 -0.61 7.14
C GLU A 144 25.83 0.87 6.88
N THR A 145 24.84 1.19 6.04
CA THR A 145 24.40 2.56 5.80
C THR A 145 24.09 3.27 7.12
N ARG A 146 24.72 4.42 7.31
CA ARG A 146 24.60 5.24 8.52
C ARG A 146 23.99 6.59 8.17
N ALA A 147 23.27 7.15 9.13
CA ALA A 147 22.78 8.52 9.09
C ALA A 147 23.36 9.26 10.30
N GLU A 148 24.33 10.11 10.07
CA GLU A 148 25.00 10.91 11.13
C GLU A 148 24.49 12.35 11.07
N ARG A 149 24.15 12.92 12.25
CA ARG A 149 23.64 14.28 12.30
C ARG A 149 24.79 15.28 12.26
N GLU A 150 24.76 16.19 11.29
CA GLU A 150 25.65 17.35 11.17
C GLU A 150 24.82 18.63 11.17
N GLY A 151 24.76 19.30 12.34
CA GLY A 151 23.93 20.51 12.50
C GLY A 151 22.44 20.21 12.35
N ASP A 152 21.79 20.78 11.34
CA ASP A 152 20.37 20.61 11.03
C ASP A 152 20.10 19.58 9.93
N GLU A 153 21.13 18.92 9.43
CA GLU A 153 21.07 17.91 8.36
C GLU A 153 21.51 16.53 8.85
N TYR A 154 21.23 15.49 8.04
CA TYR A 154 21.78 14.16 8.19
C TYR A 154 22.65 13.84 6.98
N VAL A 155 23.88 13.41 7.23
CA VAL A 155 24.76 12.84 6.20
C VAL A 155 24.54 11.33 6.17
N ILE A 156 24.22 10.81 4.99
CA ILE A 156 23.97 9.39 4.78
C ILE A 156 25.15 8.83 3.99
N THR A 157 25.80 7.79 4.56
CA THR A 157 26.98 7.13 3.99
C THR A 157 26.80 5.62 3.98
#